data_965bd8bc8892e2ca3cb9d6f568ee21b6
#
_entry.id   965bd8bc8892e2ca3cb9d6f568ee21b6
#
_cell.length_a   1.000
_cell.length_b   1.000
_cell.length_c   1.000
_cell.angle_alpha   90.00
_cell.angle_beta   90.00
_cell.angle_gamma   90.00
#
_symmetry.space_group_name_H-M   'P 1'
#
loop_
_entity.id
_entity.type
_entity.pdbx_description
1 polymer ?
#
loop_
_entity_poly.entity_id
_entity_poly.type
_entity_poly.pdbx_seq_one_letter_code
_entity_poly.pdbx_strand_id
1 'polypeptide(L)'
;MVDIIDIRYWHYNTKGLWAPEAGKNLAPRQFMRKMKVGKTGFAEAYNAVKEYRTKYPEKAVTFFSQQYPQYGWAILMAGGSCPNVAIGSDKLLTDLTKMSYISGEGNSATQVIGNPAVGYVIYAHGEGDITLNVENGKYTLHAVDTKSGLVKTVKKSEKISGTYTISGKAKDTAYWLERL
;
A
#
# COMPACT_ATOMS: atom_id res chain seq x y z
N MET A 1 -27.27 -3.27 -0.51
CA MET A 1 -25.88 -3.83 -0.69
C MET A 1 -24.91 -2.70 -0.40
N VAL A 2 -23.86 -2.92 0.40
CA VAL A 2 -22.83 -1.90 0.66
C VAL A 2 -21.78 -2.00 -0.43
N ASP A 3 -21.54 -0.93 -1.18
CA ASP A 3 -20.57 -0.90 -2.28
C ASP A 3 -19.18 -0.35 -1.87
N ILE A 4 -19.16 0.45 -0.81
CA ILE A 4 -17.95 1.07 -0.27
C ILE A 4 -17.84 0.75 1.22
N ILE A 5 -16.67 0.36 1.65
CA ILE A 5 -16.31 0.20 3.06
C ILE A 5 -15.39 1.35 3.43
N ASP A 6 -15.88 2.27 4.26
CA ASP A 6 -15.09 3.41 4.75
C ASP A 6 -14.62 3.12 6.18
N ILE A 7 -13.31 2.90 6.34
CA ILE A 7 -12.70 2.61 7.64
C ILE A 7 -12.46 3.92 8.38
N ARG A 8 -13.32 4.23 9.35
CA ARG A 8 -13.20 5.46 10.17
C ARG A 8 -12.66 5.21 11.55
N TYR A 9 -13.06 4.08 12.13
CA TYR A 9 -12.68 3.66 13.48
C TYR A 9 -12.06 2.29 13.37
N TRP A 10 -10.77 2.25 13.61
CA TRP A 10 -10.04 1.04 13.47
C TRP A 10 -9.12 0.83 14.68
N HIS A 11 -9.17 -0.36 15.24
CA HIS A 11 -8.37 -0.77 16.36
C HIS A 11 -7.64 -2.06 16.00
N TYR A 12 -6.35 -1.96 15.99
CA TYR A 12 -5.48 -3.10 15.81
C TYR A 12 -4.91 -3.53 17.17
N ASN A 13 -4.97 -4.81 17.47
CA ASN A 13 -4.24 -5.39 18.57
C ASN A 13 -3.19 -6.37 18.06
N THR A 14 -2.27 -6.81 18.90
CA THR A 14 -1.19 -7.73 18.54
C THR A 14 -1.65 -9.09 18.01
N LYS A 15 -2.93 -9.39 18.08
CA LYS A 15 -3.54 -10.65 17.60
C LYS A 15 -4.30 -10.50 16.28
N GLY A 16 -4.26 -9.32 15.67
CA GLY A 16 -4.96 -9.04 14.43
C GLY A 16 -6.07 -8.00 14.57
N LEU A 17 -6.94 -7.91 13.60
CA LEU A 17 -8.03 -6.96 13.61
C LEU A 17 -8.96 -7.20 14.79
N TRP A 18 -9.39 -6.09 15.31
CA TRP A 18 -10.33 -6.03 16.38
C TRP A 18 -11.67 -6.71 16.02
N ALA A 19 -12.18 -7.51 16.96
CA ALA A 19 -13.46 -8.16 16.79
C ALA A 19 -14.61 -7.13 16.85
N PRO A 20 -15.35 -6.90 15.76
CA PRO A 20 -16.46 -5.95 15.72
C PRO A 20 -17.57 -6.30 16.72
N GLU A 21 -17.55 -7.49 17.27
CA GLU A 21 -18.55 -7.99 18.21
C GLU A 21 -18.54 -7.26 19.55
N ALA A 22 -17.38 -6.81 20.01
CA ALA A 22 -17.28 -6.06 21.26
C ALA A 22 -17.93 -4.66 21.19
N GLY A 23 -18.18 -4.14 19.97
CA GLY A 23 -18.80 -2.85 19.74
C GLY A 23 -20.21 -2.90 19.13
N LYS A 24 -20.73 -4.08 18.89
CA LYS A 24 -21.91 -4.33 18.07
C LYS A 24 -23.16 -3.49 18.44
N ASN A 25 -23.27 -3.05 19.67
CA ASN A 25 -24.38 -2.26 20.20
C ASN A 25 -23.93 -0.93 20.83
N LEU A 26 -22.71 -0.48 20.55
CA LEU A 26 -22.20 0.76 21.12
C LEU A 26 -22.33 1.90 20.12
N ALA A 27 -22.91 3.03 20.55
CA ALA A 27 -22.77 4.26 19.80
C ALA A 27 -21.29 4.63 19.63
N PRO A 28 -20.90 5.31 18.54
CA PRO A 28 -19.49 5.64 18.26
C PRO A 28 -18.75 6.29 19.44
N ARG A 29 -19.43 7.16 20.21
CA ARG A 29 -18.85 7.80 21.40
C ARG A 29 -18.59 6.83 22.55
N GLN A 30 -19.49 5.88 22.77
CA GLN A 30 -19.33 4.87 23.82
C GLN A 30 -18.22 3.89 23.48
N PHE A 31 -18.11 3.59 22.20
CA PHE A 31 -17.05 2.79 21.62
C PHE A 31 -15.68 3.42 21.89
N MET A 32 -15.50 4.68 21.52
CA MET A 32 -14.25 5.44 21.76
C MET A 32 -13.85 5.51 23.23
N ARG A 33 -14.81 5.50 24.16
CA ARG A 33 -14.52 5.51 25.60
C ARG A 33 -14.06 4.17 26.15
N LYS A 34 -14.56 3.08 25.60
CA LYS A 34 -14.21 1.72 26.05
C LYS A 34 -12.96 1.17 25.39
N MET A 35 -12.73 1.56 24.16
CA MET A 35 -11.60 1.07 23.37
C MET A 35 -10.53 2.16 23.35
N LYS A 36 -9.39 1.92 24.00
CA LYS A 36 -8.23 2.77 23.83
C LYS A 36 -7.80 2.67 22.37
N VAL A 37 -7.97 3.77 21.65
CA VAL A 37 -7.48 3.91 20.27
C VAL A 37 -5.96 3.77 20.33
N GLY A 38 -5.42 2.73 19.72
CA GLY A 38 -3.99 2.62 19.50
C GLY A 38 -3.50 3.80 18.63
N LYS A 39 -2.23 4.12 18.70
CA LYS A 39 -1.65 5.10 17.77
C LYS A 39 -1.78 4.53 16.37
N THR A 40 -2.44 5.27 15.48
CA THR A 40 -2.47 4.92 14.07
C THR A 40 -1.10 5.22 13.45
N GLY A 41 -0.53 4.22 12.82
CA GLY A 41 0.73 4.30 12.09
C GLY A 41 0.58 3.75 10.67
N PHE A 42 1.67 3.69 9.94
CA PHE A 42 1.70 3.10 8.60
C PHE A 42 1.22 1.64 8.60
N ALA A 43 1.76 0.82 9.51
CA ALA A 43 1.44 -0.60 9.60
C ALA A 43 -0.04 -0.84 9.94
N GLU A 44 -0.59 -0.03 10.84
CA GLU A 44 -1.98 -0.12 11.22
C GLU A 44 -2.92 0.24 10.06
N ALA A 45 -2.66 1.34 9.36
CA ALA A 45 -3.44 1.75 8.18
C ALA A 45 -3.36 0.69 7.07
N TYR A 46 -2.15 0.20 6.77
CA TYR A 46 -1.93 -0.86 5.79
C TYR A 46 -2.71 -2.14 6.14
N ASN A 47 -2.55 -2.65 7.36
CA ASN A 47 -3.18 -3.90 7.77
C ASN A 47 -4.71 -3.81 7.78
N ALA A 48 -5.26 -2.68 8.22
CA ALA A 48 -6.70 -2.46 8.22
C ALA A 48 -7.28 -2.53 6.80
N VAL A 49 -6.70 -1.79 5.87
CA VAL A 49 -7.15 -1.80 4.47
C VAL A 49 -6.97 -3.17 3.84
N LYS A 50 -5.81 -3.79 4.03
CA LYS A 50 -5.49 -5.12 3.50
C LYS A 50 -6.50 -6.18 3.95
N GLU A 51 -6.86 -6.18 5.23
CA GLU A 51 -7.83 -7.15 5.76
C GLU A 51 -9.20 -6.99 5.10
N TYR A 52 -9.72 -5.76 5.00
CA TYR A 52 -11.00 -5.52 4.34
C TYR A 52 -10.95 -5.82 2.85
N ARG A 53 -9.85 -5.49 2.16
CA ARG A 53 -9.66 -5.85 0.75
C ARG A 53 -9.59 -7.36 0.53
N THR A 54 -8.96 -8.10 1.44
CA THR A 54 -8.91 -9.57 1.37
C THR A 54 -10.29 -10.18 1.61
N LYS A 55 -11.03 -9.64 2.58
CA LYS A 55 -12.35 -10.16 2.94
C LYS A 55 -13.45 -9.79 1.95
N TYR A 56 -13.32 -8.63 1.31
CA TYR A 56 -14.31 -8.08 0.38
C TYR A 56 -13.62 -7.56 -0.89
N PRO A 57 -13.08 -8.45 -1.72
CA PRO A 57 -12.27 -8.06 -2.90
C PRO A 57 -13.05 -7.26 -3.93
N GLU A 58 -14.36 -7.41 -3.96
CA GLU A 58 -15.27 -6.71 -4.88
C GLU A 58 -15.68 -5.31 -4.39
N LYS A 59 -15.35 -4.95 -3.15
CA LYS A 59 -15.75 -3.66 -2.58
C LYS A 59 -14.62 -2.62 -2.69
N ALA A 60 -14.99 -1.38 -2.90
CA ALA A 60 -14.08 -0.27 -2.65
C ALA A 60 -13.83 -0.15 -1.14
N VAL A 61 -12.57 -0.07 -0.75
CA VAL A 61 -12.18 0.10 0.66
C VAL A 61 -11.43 1.41 0.79
N THR A 62 -12.00 2.34 1.54
CA THR A 62 -11.39 3.62 1.84
C THR A 62 -10.98 3.67 3.32
N PHE A 63 -9.91 4.39 3.59
CA PHE A 63 -9.49 4.71 4.95
C PHE A 63 -9.65 6.21 5.12
N PHE A 64 -10.16 6.67 6.25
CA PHE A 64 -10.43 8.09 6.50
C PHE A 64 -9.15 8.94 6.41
N SER A 65 -8.66 9.09 5.20
CA SER A 65 -7.36 9.66 4.86
C SER A 65 -7.26 11.17 5.12
N GLN A 66 -8.40 11.86 5.26
CA GLN A 66 -8.40 13.30 5.58
C GLN A 66 -7.78 13.61 6.95
N GLN A 67 -7.89 12.69 7.92
CA GLN A 67 -7.21 12.82 9.21
C GLN A 67 -5.78 12.27 9.20
N TYR A 68 -5.42 11.44 8.22
CA TYR A 68 -4.15 10.75 8.15
C TYR A 68 -3.54 10.79 6.74
N PRO A 69 -3.37 11.99 6.16
CA PRO A 69 -2.85 12.14 4.80
C PRO A 69 -1.46 11.52 4.63
N GLN A 70 -0.68 11.46 5.72
CA GLN A 70 0.65 10.85 5.75
C GLN A 70 0.65 9.33 5.50
N TYR A 71 -0.49 8.66 5.59
CA TYR A 71 -0.60 7.21 5.36
C TYR A 71 -1.19 6.84 3.99
N GLY A 72 -1.25 7.78 3.07
CA GLY A 72 -1.73 7.53 1.70
C GLY A 72 -1.04 6.35 1.02
N TRP A 73 0.29 6.25 1.16
CA TRP A 73 1.05 5.13 0.63
C TRP A 73 0.71 3.79 1.31
N ALA A 74 0.42 3.76 2.60
CA ALA A 74 -0.05 2.54 3.26
C ALA A 74 -1.38 2.05 2.67
N ILE A 75 -2.30 2.98 2.40
CA ILE A 75 -3.61 2.69 1.82
C ILE A 75 -3.44 2.17 0.38
N LEU A 76 -2.62 2.84 -0.44
CA LEU A 76 -2.34 2.42 -1.81
C LEU A 76 -1.74 1.01 -1.85
N MET A 77 -0.69 0.77 -1.08
CA MET A 77 0.02 -0.51 -1.06
C MET A 77 -0.82 -1.67 -0.50
N ALA A 78 -1.85 -1.38 0.28
CA ALA A 78 -2.83 -2.36 0.75
C ALA A 78 -3.98 -2.61 -0.25
N GLY A 79 -3.97 -1.95 -1.41
CA GLY A 79 -5.03 -2.03 -2.42
C GLY A 79 -6.27 -1.22 -2.07
N GLY A 80 -6.14 -0.22 -1.21
CA GLY A 80 -7.23 0.69 -0.84
C GLY A 80 -7.63 1.62 -1.98
N SER A 81 -8.86 2.07 -1.93
CA SER A 81 -9.44 2.99 -2.90
C SER A 81 -9.22 4.44 -2.45
N CYS A 82 -9.05 5.34 -3.41
CA CYS A 82 -8.87 6.78 -3.19
C CYS A 82 -7.75 7.12 -2.17
N PRO A 83 -6.53 6.55 -2.32
CA PRO A 83 -5.43 6.90 -1.45
C PRO A 83 -5.01 8.35 -1.66
N ASN A 84 -4.66 9.06 -0.60
CA ASN A 84 -4.12 10.40 -0.69
C ASN A 84 -2.61 10.32 -0.96
N VAL A 85 -2.23 10.18 -2.23
CA VAL A 85 -0.84 10.10 -2.69
C VAL A 85 -0.60 11.07 -3.84
N ALA A 86 0.56 11.69 -3.87
CA ALA A 86 1.00 12.46 -5.03
C ALA A 86 1.60 11.52 -6.08
N ILE A 87 1.08 11.57 -7.31
CA ILE A 87 1.58 10.83 -8.47
C ILE A 87 1.74 11.81 -9.63
N GLY A 88 2.97 12.12 -9.98
CA GLY A 88 3.31 13.09 -11.03
C GLY A 88 3.47 12.47 -12.43
N SER A 89 2.99 11.25 -12.65
CA SER A 89 3.07 10.54 -13.93
C SER A 89 1.74 9.90 -14.28
N ASP A 90 1.12 10.33 -15.37
CA ASP A 90 -0.13 9.76 -15.87
C ASP A 90 0.00 8.27 -16.22
N LYS A 91 1.17 7.87 -16.73
CA LYS A 91 1.44 6.47 -17.01
C LYS A 91 1.48 5.64 -15.72
N LEU A 92 2.21 6.09 -14.69
CA LEU A 92 2.22 5.41 -13.40
C LEU A 92 0.81 5.33 -12.82
N LEU A 93 0.04 6.41 -12.88
CA LEU A 93 -1.34 6.42 -12.41
C LEU A 93 -2.19 5.38 -13.14
N THR A 94 -2.07 5.30 -14.47
CA THR A 94 -2.76 4.31 -15.30
C THR A 94 -2.32 2.88 -14.95
N ASP A 95 -1.03 2.65 -14.73
CA ASP A 95 -0.51 1.32 -14.38
C ASP A 95 -0.98 0.89 -12.98
N LEU A 96 -1.01 1.81 -12.02
CA LEU A 96 -1.52 1.56 -10.66
C LEU A 96 -2.97 1.05 -10.65
N THR A 97 -3.82 1.50 -11.57
CA THR A 97 -5.21 1.00 -11.65
C THR A 97 -5.31 -0.47 -12.04
N LYS A 98 -4.24 -1.04 -12.59
CA LYS A 98 -4.16 -2.45 -13.02
C LYS A 98 -3.41 -3.33 -12.03
N MET A 99 -2.78 -2.73 -11.02
CA MET A 99 -1.96 -3.42 -10.03
C MET A 99 -2.80 -3.87 -8.84
N SER A 100 -2.37 -4.95 -8.23
CA SER A 100 -2.95 -5.49 -6.99
C SER A 100 -1.85 -5.96 -6.05
N TYR A 101 -2.22 -6.23 -4.80
CA TYR A 101 -1.31 -6.81 -3.82
C TYR A 101 -0.78 -8.17 -4.30
N ILE A 102 0.53 -8.38 -4.15
CA ILE A 102 1.20 -9.64 -4.48
C ILE A 102 1.54 -10.36 -3.17
N SER A 103 0.94 -11.53 -2.99
CA SER A 103 1.20 -12.36 -1.82
C SER A 103 2.62 -12.92 -1.84
N GLY A 104 3.30 -12.87 -0.70
CA GLY A 104 4.66 -13.39 -0.55
C GLY A 104 5.77 -12.43 -0.96
N GLU A 105 5.43 -11.29 -1.58
CA GLU A 105 6.40 -10.25 -1.89
C GLU A 105 6.40 -9.16 -0.80
N GLY A 106 7.59 -8.62 -0.56
CA GLY A 106 7.81 -7.64 0.50
C GLY A 106 7.96 -8.25 1.90
N ASN A 107 8.12 -7.39 2.88
CA ASN A 107 8.32 -7.73 4.30
C ASN A 107 7.72 -6.63 5.19
N SER A 108 8.05 -6.65 6.49
CA SER A 108 7.58 -5.61 7.43
C SER A 108 8.03 -4.19 7.08
N ALA A 109 9.12 -4.04 6.33
CA ALA A 109 9.70 -2.76 5.92
C ALA A 109 9.43 -2.43 4.44
N THR A 110 8.86 -3.37 3.67
CA THR A 110 8.67 -3.21 2.22
C THR A 110 7.33 -3.81 1.79
N GLN A 111 6.53 -3.06 1.06
CA GLN A 111 5.29 -3.53 0.47
C GLN A 111 5.39 -3.49 -1.05
N VAL A 112 4.75 -4.45 -1.71
CA VAL A 112 4.76 -4.59 -3.17
C VAL A 112 3.34 -4.76 -3.68
N ILE A 113 3.01 -3.98 -4.70
CA ILE A 113 1.85 -4.20 -5.56
C ILE A 113 2.34 -4.35 -6.99
N GLY A 114 1.62 -5.08 -7.81
CA GLY A 114 2.04 -5.24 -9.19
C GLY A 114 1.03 -5.98 -10.05
N ASN A 115 1.36 -5.97 -11.33
CA ASN A 115 0.75 -6.78 -12.36
C ASN A 115 1.85 -7.09 -13.38
N PRO A 116 2.15 -8.37 -13.64
CA PRO A 116 3.22 -8.75 -14.57
C PRO A 116 3.13 -8.10 -15.95
N ALA A 117 1.93 -7.71 -16.40
CA ALA A 117 1.74 -7.07 -17.70
C ALA A 117 2.19 -5.60 -17.75
N VAL A 118 2.25 -4.90 -16.62
CA VAL A 118 2.58 -3.47 -16.56
C VAL A 118 3.75 -3.14 -15.65
N GLY A 119 4.05 -4.00 -14.67
CA GLY A 119 5.18 -3.85 -13.75
C GLY A 119 4.79 -3.88 -12.29
N TYR A 120 5.63 -3.28 -11.45
CA TYR A 120 5.54 -3.37 -9.99
C TYR A 120 5.78 -2.00 -9.36
N VAL A 121 5.07 -1.74 -8.27
CA VAL A 121 5.35 -0.61 -7.40
C VAL A 121 5.73 -1.13 -6.02
N ILE A 122 6.83 -0.63 -5.50
CA ILE A 122 7.43 -1.01 -4.24
C ILE A 122 7.48 0.21 -3.35
N TYR A 123 7.02 0.10 -2.12
CA TYR A 123 7.18 1.13 -1.11
C TYR A 123 8.05 0.59 0.03
N ALA A 124 9.14 1.29 0.32
CA ALA A 124 10.06 0.95 1.39
C ALA A 124 9.98 2.01 2.49
N HIS A 125 9.51 1.63 3.68
CA HIS A 125 9.51 2.51 4.84
C HIS A 125 10.67 2.22 5.82
N GLY A 126 11.49 1.19 5.53
CA GLY A 126 12.73 0.85 6.21
C GLY A 126 13.94 1.00 5.30
N GLU A 127 15.13 0.89 5.89
CA GLU A 127 16.40 0.85 5.17
C GLU A 127 16.77 -0.59 4.79
N GLY A 128 17.49 -0.75 3.69
CA GLY A 128 18.03 -2.02 3.23
C GLY A 128 17.73 -2.31 1.76
N ASP A 129 18.31 -3.40 1.29
CA ASP A 129 18.07 -3.89 -0.06
C ASP A 129 16.68 -4.50 -0.17
N ILE A 130 16.04 -4.25 -1.30
CA ILE A 130 14.72 -4.75 -1.62
C ILE A 130 14.86 -5.82 -2.68
N THR A 131 14.50 -7.04 -2.35
CA THR A 131 14.50 -8.16 -3.30
C THR A 131 13.07 -8.59 -3.58
N LEU A 132 12.73 -8.72 -4.86
CA LEU A 132 11.41 -9.16 -5.31
C LEU A 132 11.55 -10.13 -6.49
N ASN A 133 10.56 -10.99 -6.65
CA ASN A 133 10.44 -11.84 -7.82
C ASN A 133 9.61 -11.12 -8.87
N VAL A 134 10.13 -11.08 -10.10
CA VAL A 134 9.49 -10.41 -11.22
C VAL A 134 9.41 -11.36 -12.42
N GLU A 135 8.39 -11.18 -13.22
CA GLU A 135 8.29 -11.89 -14.50
C GLU A 135 9.45 -11.50 -15.43
N ASN A 136 9.88 -12.46 -16.25
CA ASN A 136 10.92 -12.20 -17.24
C ASN A 136 10.49 -11.09 -18.20
N GLY A 137 11.34 -10.11 -18.39
CA GLY A 137 10.99 -8.97 -19.24
C GLY A 137 12.05 -7.89 -19.29
N LYS A 138 11.72 -6.81 -19.98
CA LYS A 138 12.50 -5.57 -19.96
C LYS A 138 11.78 -4.57 -19.06
N TYR A 139 12.55 -3.89 -18.22
CA TYR A 139 12.03 -2.96 -17.26
C TYR A 139 12.85 -1.68 -17.19
N THR A 140 12.19 -0.60 -16.83
CA THR A 140 12.82 0.65 -16.40
C THR A 140 12.54 0.86 -14.94
N LEU A 141 13.57 1.11 -14.14
CA LEU A 141 13.43 1.44 -12.72
C LEU A 141 13.33 2.95 -12.54
N HIS A 142 12.28 3.37 -11.89
CA HIS A 142 12.07 4.74 -11.46
C HIS A 142 12.03 4.83 -9.94
N ALA A 143 12.56 5.93 -9.40
CA ALA A 143 12.29 6.37 -8.03
C ALA A 143 11.14 7.37 -8.06
N VAL A 144 10.22 7.24 -7.11
CA VAL A 144 9.08 8.14 -6.95
C VAL A 144 9.22 8.88 -5.63
N ASP A 145 9.29 10.18 -5.68
CA ASP A 145 9.27 11.01 -4.48
C ASP A 145 7.87 10.94 -3.87
N THR A 146 7.78 10.41 -2.66
CA THR A 146 6.50 10.09 -2.00
C THR A 146 5.71 11.32 -1.54
N LYS A 147 6.34 12.50 -1.52
CA LYS A 147 5.71 13.76 -1.13
C LYS A 147 5.23 14.57 -2.33
N SER A 148 6.07 14.69 -3.34
CA SER A 148 5.77 15.49 -4.54
C SER A 148 5.18 14.67 -5.70
N GLY A 149 5.34 13.35 -5.68
CA GLY A 149 4.97 12.47 -6.77
C GLY A 149 5.93 12.49 -7.97
N LEU A 150 7.04 13.23 -7.87
CA LEU A 150 8.03 13.35 -8.94
C LEU A 150 8.65 11.98 -9.26
N VAL A 151 8.62 11.60 -10.52
CA VAL A 151 9.18 10.35 -11.02
C VAL A 151 10.53 10.61 -11.66
N LYS A 152 11.57 9.93 -11.20
CA LYS A 152 12.92 10.02 -11.75
C LYS A 152 13.41 8.65 -12.19
N THR A 153 13.82 8.53 -13.44
CA THR A 153 14.44 7.28 -13.94
C THR A 153 15.79 7.04 -13.27
N VAL A 154 15.94 5.85 -12.70
CA VAL A 154 17.17 5.38 -12.02
C VAL A 154 17.97 4.48 -12.96
N LYS A 155 17.29 3.51 -13.59
CA LYS A 155 17.91 2.59 -14.57
C LYS A 155 16.98 2.40 -15.75
N LYS A 156 17.52 2.46 -16.96
CA LYS A 156 16.77 2.32 -18.21
C LYS A 156 16.93 0.94 -18.80
N SER A 157 15.82 0.38 -19.27
CA SER A 157 15.78 -0.79 -20.17
C SER A 157 16.65 -1.96 -19.72
N GLU A 158 16.49 -2.40 -18.48
CA GLU A 158 17.20 -3.55 -17.93
C GLU A 158 16.42 -4.83 -18.22
N LYS A 159 17.11 -5.86 -18.75
CA LYS A 159 16.51 -7.21 -18.91
C LYS A 159 16.61 -7.93 -17.58
N ILE A 160 15.46 -8.28 -17.02
CA ILE A 160 15.37 -8.96 -15.73
C ILE A 160 14.79 -10.35 -15.95
N SER A 161 15.33 -11.33 -15.23
CA SER A 161 14.87 -12.71 -15.23
C SER A 161 14.80 -13.21 -13.79
N GLY A 162 13.59 -13.40 -13.29
CA GLY A 162 13.35 -13.90 -11.94
C GLY A 162 13.59 -12.83 -10.87
N THR A 163 14.56 -13.03 -9.99
CA THR A 163 14.79 -12.16 -8.84
C THR A 163 15.45 -10.83 -9.23
N TYR A 164 14.93 -9.73 -8.72
CA TYR A 164 15.49 -8.39 -8.89
C TYR A 164 15.76 -7.75 -7.54
N THR A 165 16.93 -7.14 -7.39
CA THR A 165 17.33 -6.44 -6.17
C THR A 165 17.52 -4.95 -6.45
N ILE A 166 16.82 -4.13 -5.69
CA ILE A 166 17.00 -2.67 -5.64
C ILE A 166 17.84 -2.39 -4.41
N SER A 167 19.08 -1.95 -4.63
CA SER A 167 19.94 -1.50 -3.53
C SER A 167 19.47 -0.13 -3.07
N GLY A 168 18.85 -0.07 -1.91
CA GLY A 168 18.24 1.14 -1.40
C GLY A 168 18.61 1.42 0.04
N LYS A 169 19.02 2.67 0.29
CA LYS A 169 19.23 3.20 1.65
C LYS A 169 18.15 4.22 2.04
N ALA A 170 17.17 4.45 1.18
CA ALA A 170 16.21 5.52 1.38
C ALA A 170 14.98 5.00 2.10
N LYS A 171 14.73 5.55 3.27
CA LYS A 171 13.50 5.38 4.02
C LYS A 171 12.37 6.19 3.36
N ASP A 172 11.16 5.66 3.42
CA ASP A 172 9.95 6.29 2.88
C ASP A 172 10.06 6.65 1.39
N THR A 173 10.63 5.72 0.61
CA THR A 173 10.82 5.86 -0.83
C THR A 173 9.95 4.87 -1.58
N ALA A 174 9.37 5.30 -2.69
CA ALA A 174 8.69 4.42 -3.60
C ALA A 174 9.52 4.19 -4.87
N TYR A 175 9.41 2.98 -5.40
CA TYR A 175 10.01 2.62 -6.68
C TYR A 175 8.93 2.09 -7.60
N TRP A 176 9.06 2.42 -8.87
CA TRP A 176 8.23 1.87 -9.92
C TRP A 176 9.12 1.14 -10.91
N LEU A 177 8.93 -0.16 -11.01
CA LEU A 177 9.55 -1.04 -11.98
C LEU A 177 8.59 -1.17 -13.16
N GLU A 178 8.70 -0.26 -14.13
CA GLU A 178 7.87 -0.18 -15.33
C GLU A 178 8.26 -1.28 -16.31
N ARG A 179 7.32 -2.08 -16.75
CA ARG A 179 7.54 -3.06 -17.84
C ARG A 179 7.46 -2.35 -19.20
N LEU A 180 8.41 -2.67 -20.11
CA LEU A 180 8.51 -2.13 -21.45
C LEU A 180 7.85 -3.02 -22.48
#